data_b6739e3d755c08f9cf60559512a3dae0
#
_entry.id   b6739e3d755c08f9cf60559512a3dae0
#
_cell.length_a   1.000
_cell.length_b   1.000
_cell.length_c   1.000
_cell.angle_alpha   90.00
_cell.angle_beta   90.00
_cell.angle_gamma   90.00
#
_symmetry.space_group_name_H-M   'P 1'
#
loop_
_entity.id
_entity.type
_entity.pdbx_description
1 polymer ?
#
loop_
_entity_poly.entity_id
_entity_poly.type
_entity_poly.pdbx_seq_one_letter_code
_entity_poly.pdbx_strand_id
1 'polypeptide(L)'
;MICFSQMMVRKDKVSMINIFDMMGPVMVGPSSSHTAGAARIGKITRMLLGSRPVRARIGLYGSFQKTYLGHGTDKALIGGLLGMGVDDSRLRDSLRLAAEAKLEYSFYNADVRGAHPNTVILDVDGDDGRHICVQASSVGGGEIVVNAIDGLEAGFSGHENTLVITHHDTPGMIARISGELAAANLNIATMRVFRRSVGGDAMVALELDGSADAALIARLSALKGVYHVAYLAAKEE
;
A
#
# COMPACT_ATOMS: atom_id res chain seq x y z
N MET A 1 21.56 -51.29 -5.20
CA MET A 1 21.55 -50.55 -6.46
C MET A 1 20.82 -49.26 -6.19
N ILE A 2 21.59 -48.23 -5.77
CA ILE A 2 21.04 -46.95 -5.23
C ILE A 2 21.07 -45.96 -6.38
N CYS A 3 19.89 -45.50 -6.78
CA CYS A 3 19.69 -44.50 -7.84
C CYS A 3 19.91 -43.09 -7.25
N PHE A 4 21.04 -42.46 -7.56
CA PHE A 4 21.30 -41.06 -7.29
C PHE A 4 20.56 -40.24 -8.34
N SER A 5 19.43 -39.63 -7.96
CA SER A 5 18.74 -38.64 -8.76
C SER A 5 19.44 -37.29 -8.60
N GLN A 6 19.86 -36.74 -9.71
CA GLN A 6 20.56 -35.46 -9.84
C GLN A 6 19.68 -34.33 -9.29
N MET A 7 20.17 -33.69 -8.27
CA MET A 7 19.65 -32.40 -7.77
C MET A 7 20.08 -31.29 -8.75
N MET A 8 19.19 -30.86 -9.63
CA MET A 8 19.40 -29.68 -10.46
C MET A 8 19.48 -28.45 -9.55
N VAL A 9 20.68 -27.93 -9.40
CA VAL A 9 20.91 -26.60 -8.85
C VAL A 9 20.32 -25.60 -9.85
N ARG A 10 19.20 -24.95 -9.50
CA ARG A 10 18.70 -23.79 -10.22
C ARG A 10 19.79 -22.71 -10.13
N LYS A 11 20.39 -22.39 -11.26
CA LYS A 11 21.19 -21.17 -11.41
C LYS A 11 20.24 -20.01 -11.19
N ASP A 12 20.40 -19.31 -10.07
CA ASP A 12 19.78 -18.01 -9.85
C ASP A 12 20.16 -17.15 -11.04
N LYS A 13 19.15 -16.72 -11.81
CA LYS A 13 19.30 -15.66 -12.79
C LYS A 13 19.68 -14.43 -12.00
N VAL A 14 20.95 -14.07 -12.03
CA VAL A 14 21.37 -12.68 -11.73
C VAL A 14 20.61 -11.84 -12.74
N SER A 15 19.53 -11.20 -12.32
CA SER A 15 18.84 -10.21 -13.13
C SER A 15 19.86 -9.10 -13.34
N MET A 16 20.31 -8.93 -14.58
CA MET A 16 21.06 -7.72 -14.95
C MET A 16 20.12 -6.55 -14.66
N ILE A 17 20.50 -5.73 -13.70
CA ILE A 17 19.80 -4.46 -13.42
C ILE A 17 19.86 -3.69 -14.73
N ASN A 18 18.71 -3.52 -15.38
CA ASN A 18 18.61 -2.73 -16.58
C ASN A 18 18.83 -1.26 -16.18
N ILE A 19 19.62 -0.53 -16.94
CA ILE A 19 19.85 0.91 -16.68
C ILE A 19 18.54 1.70 -16.64
N PHE A 20 17.50 1.21 -17.30
CA PHE A 20 16.14 1.79 -17.27
C PHE A 20 15.44 1.54 -15.91
N ASP A 21 15.80 0.49 -15.17
CA ASP A 21 15.29 0.25 -13.81
C ASP A 21 15.88 1.25 -12.79
N MET A 22 16.99 1.90 -13.15
CA MET A 22 17.62 2.98 -12.39
C MET A 22 17.05 4.36 -12.73
N MET A 23 16.34 4.51 -13.83
CA MET A 23 15.63 5.75 -14.18
C MET A 23 14.32 5.75 -13.38
N GLY A 24 14.24 6.60 -12.35
CA GLY A 24 13.01 6.78 -11.59
C GLY A 24 11.84 7.21 -12.49
N PRO A 25 10.61 7.08 -12.03
CA PRO A 25 9.42 7.43 -12.79
C PRO A 25 9.44 8.91 -13.20
N VAL A 26 8.75 9.26 -14.29
CA VAL A 26 8.42 10.66 -14.57
C VAL A 26 7.68 11.22 -13.38
N MET A 27 8.26 12.22 -12.71
CA MET A 27 7.79 12.68 -11.40
C MET A 27 7.94 14.19 -11.23
N VAL A 28 7.11 14.77 -10.41
CA VAL A 28 7.23 16.15 -9.94
C VAL A 28 7.98 16.14 -8.61
N GLY A 29 9.19 16.73 -8.60
CA GLY A 29 9.99 16.88 -7.40
C GLY A 29 11.43 16.34 -7.53
N PRO A 30 12.30 16.65 -6.55
CA PRO A 30 13.74 16.44 -6.68
C PRO A 30 14.22 15.01 -6.32
N SER A 31 13.35 14.14 -5.77
CA SER A 31 13.78 12.85 -5.22
C SER A 31 12.76 11.74 -5.49
N SER A 32 13.21 10.65 -6.10
CA SER A 32 12.37 9.48 -6.33
C SER A 32 11.87 8.83 -5.03
N SER A 33 12.71 8.76 -3.99
CA SER A 33 12.29 8.17 -2.72
C SER A 33 11.50 9.15 -1.84
N HIS A 34 11.93 10.43 -1.74
CA HIS A 34 11.33 11.40 -0.83
C HIS A 34 10.10 12.12 -1.42
N THR A 35 9.96 12.13 -2.74
CA THR A 35 8.79 12.76 -3.40
C THR A 35 7.90 11.69 -4.04
N ALA A 36 8.38 10.93 -5.03
CA ALA A 36 7.55 9.95 -5.73
C ALA A 36 7.07 8.83 -4.81
N GLY A 37 7.97 8.23 -4.01
CA GLY A 37 7.61 7.20 -3.03
C GLY A 37 6.63 7.71 -1.98
N ALA A 38 6.82 8.94 -1.49
CA ALA A 38 5.91 9.56 -0.52
C ALA A 38 4.52 9.83 -1.11
N ALA A 39 4.43 10.37 -2.34
CA ALA A 39 3.15 10.59 -3.02
C ALA A 39 2.41 9.26 -3.23
N ARG A 40 3.13 8.21 -3.61
CA ARG A 40 2.57 6.87 -3.78
C ARG A 40 2.05 6.30 -2.48
N ILE A 41 2.78 6.44 -1.36
CA ILE A 41 2.32 6.02 -0.03
C ILE A 41 1.02 6.74 0.34
N GLY A 42 0.96 8.06 0.18
CA GLY A 42 -0.27 8.83 0.45
C GLY A 42 -1.45 8.37 -0.39
N LYS A 43 -1.23 8.14 -1.70
CA LYS A 43 -2.27 7.67 -2.63
C LYS A 43 -2.79 6.27 -2.26
N ILE A 44 -1.89 5.33 -1.96
CA ILE A 44 -2.27 3.98 -1.53
C ILE A 44 -3.05 4.04 -0.21
N THR A 45 -2.62 4.86 0.76
CA THR A 45 -3.36 5.04 2.02
C THR A 45 -4.79 5.54 1.77
N ARG A 46 -4.97 6.51 0.87
CA ARG A 46 -6.32 6.95 0.45
C ARG A 46 -7.15 5.85 -0.16
N MET A 47 -6.55 5.03 -1.04
CA MET A 47 -7.25 3.90 -1.67
C MET A 47 -7.64 2.85 -0.64
N LEU A 48 -6.77 2.53 0.32
CA LEU A 48 -7.05 1.62 1.44
C LEU A 48 -8.15 2.16 2.36
N LEU A 49 -8.17 3.46 2.64
CA LEU A 49 -9.24 4.12 3.39
C LEU A 49 -10.59 4.00 2.66
N GLY A 50 -10.59 4.13 1.33
CA GLY A 50 -11.76 4.00 0.46
C GLY A 50 -12.77 5.15 0.58
N SER A 51 -12.44 6.24 1.28
CA SER A 51 -13.25 7.45 1.44
C SER A 51 -12.40 8.70 1.36
N ARG A 52 -13.00 9.88 1.43
CA ARG A 52 -12.25 11.14 1.39
C ARG A 52 -11.59 11.39 2.76
N PRO A 53 -10.26 11.55 2.82
CA PRO A 53 -9.58 11.91 4.06
C PRO A 53 -10.04 13.27 4.58
N VAL A 54 -10.35 13.36 5.87
CA VAL A 54 -10.71 14.61 6.57
C VAL A 54 -9.71 14.99 7.64
N ARG A 55 -9.00 14.01 8.20
CA ARG A 55 -7.91 14.24 9.15
C ARG A 55 -6.78 13.25 8.90
N ALA A 56 -5.53 13.72 9.04
CA ALA A 56 -4.34 12.88 8.92
C ALA A 56 -3.29 13.27 9.97
N ARG A 57 -2.82 12.30 10.76
CA ARG A 57 -1.64 12.43 11.60
C ARG A 57 -0.50 11.64 10.95
N ILE A 58 0.60 12.33 10.65
CA ILE A 58 1.67 11.81 9.80
C ILE A 58 2.96 11.72 10.61
N GLY A 59 3.34 10.49 10.96
CA GLY A 59 4.57 10.19 11.68
C GLY A 59 5.71 9.91 10.72
N LEU A 60 6.76 10.74 10.74
CA LEU A 60 7.93 10.60 9.89
C LEU A 60 9.08 9.96 10.67
N TYR A 61 9.77 8.98 10.08
CA TYR A 61 10.90 8.29 10.67
C TYR A 61 12.17 8.42 9.82
N GLY A 62 13.30 8.49 10.49
CA GLY A 62 14.64 8.40 9.89
C GLY A 62 14.96 9.54 8.92
N SER A 63 15.22 9.23 7.65
CA SER A 63 15.55 10.23 6.63
C SER A 63 14.35 11.11 6.29
N PHE A 64 13.14 10.55 6.23
CA PHE A 64 11.92 11.33 6.03
C PHE A 64 11.79 12.43 7.09
N GLN A 65 11.98 12.09 8.36
CA GLN A 65 11.93 13.06 9.47
C GLN A 65 12.94 14.20 9.31
N LYS A 66 14.16 13.87 8.85
CA LYS A 66 15.28 14.84 8.79
C LYS A 66 15.17 15.81 7.62
N THR A 67 14.55 15.39 6.51
CA THR A 67 14.67 16.09 5.22
C THR A 67 13.33 16.46 4.59
N TYR A 68 12.19 16.18 5.23
CA TYR A 68 10.86 16.24 4.61
C TYR A 68 10.52 17.60 3.99
N LEU A 69 10.87 18.72 4.62
CA LEU A 69 10.64 20.06 4.07
C LEU A 69 11.50 20.35 2.84
N GLY A 70 12.80 19.96 2.89
CA GLY A 70 13.74 20.23 1.79
C GLY A 70 13.45 19.43 0.51
N HIS A 71 12.91 18.22 0.64
CA HIS A 71 12.58 17.35 -0.48
C HIS A 71 11.09 17.35 -0.85
N GLY A 72 10.26 18.12 -0.17
CA GLY A 72 8.81 18.20 -0.43
C GLY A 72 8.06 16.91 -0.09
N THR A 73 8.58 16.11 0.86
CA THR A 73 7.92 14.88 1.33
C THR A 73 6.55 15.18 1.95
N ASP A 74 6.43 16.30 2.66
CA ASP A 74 5.18 16.82 3.21
C ASP A 74 4.13 17.02 2.12
N LYS A 75 4.51 17.76 1.07
CA LYS A 75 3.64 18.03 -0.09
C LYS A 75 3.27 16.76 -0.82
N ALA A 76 4.21 15.84 -0.96
CA ALA A 76 4.00 14.57 -1.65
C ALA A 76 3.02 13.66 -0.90
N LEU A 77 3.18 13.49 0.42
CA LEU A 77 2.27 12.70 1.25
C LEU A 77 0.85 13.27 1.24
N ILE A 78 0.71 14.59 1.42
CA ILE A 78 -0.58 15.27 1.39
C ILE A 78 -1.20 15.19 -0.01
N GLY A 79 -0.43 15.41 -1.08
CA GLY A 79 -0.91 15.29 -2.46
C GLY A 79 -1.41 13.87 -2.75
N GLY A 80 -0.68 12.84 -2.30
CA GLY A 80 -1.12 11.46 -2.40
C GLY A 80 -2.44 11.21 -1.67
N LEU A 81 -2.61 11.71 -0.44
CA LEU A 81 -3.88 11.63 0.31
C LEU A 81 -5.02 12.37 -0.41
N LEU A 82 -4.72 13.39 -1.19
CA LEU A 82 -5.69 14.05 -2.08
C LEU A 82 -5.94 13.29 -3.39
N GLY A 83 -5.25 12.17 -3.62
CA GLY A 83 -5.41 11.30 -4.78
C GLY A 83 -4.50 11.61 -5.97
N MET A 84 -3.52 12.51 -5.81
CA MET A 84 -2.57 12.88 -6.86
C MET A 84 -1.59 11.75 -7.15
N GLY A 85 -1.22 11.58 -8.43
CA GLY A 85 -0.13 10.70 -8.87
C GLY A 85 1.25 11.34 -8.69
N VAL A 86 2.29 10.57 -8.92
CA VAL A 86 3.69 11.02 -8.78
C VAL A 86 4.09 12.07 -9.82
N ASP A 87 3.40 12.10 -10.95
CA ASP A 87 3.57 12.99 -12.11
C ASP A 87 2.60 14.19 -12.08
N ASP A 88 1.72 14.27 -11.08
CA ASP A 88 0.73 15.35 -10.98
C ASP A 88 1.40 16.67 -10.61
N SER A 89 1.36 17.65 -11.52
CA SER A 89 1.95 18.98 -11.30
C SER A 89 1.40 19.74 -10.09
N ARG A 90 0.19 19.36 -9.62
CA ARG A 90 -0.47 19.95 -8.44
C ARG A 90 0.17 19.53 -7.11
N LEU A 91 1.08 18.52 -7.11
CA LEU A 91 1.81 18.12 -5.90
C LEU A 91 2.52 19.30 -5.23
N ARG A 92 3.03 20.27 -6.00
CA ARG A 92 3.68 21.47 -5.47
C ARG A 92 2.76 22.34 -4.62
N ASP A 93 1.46 22.31 -4.93
CA ASP A 93 0.40 23.13 -4.30
C ASP A 93 -0.48 22.33 -3.34
N SER A 94 -0.12 21.09 -3.05
CA SER A 94 -0.94 20.12 -2.31
C SER A 94 -1.35 20.62 -0.92
N LEU A 95 -0.50 21.37 -0.22
CA LEU A 95 -0.85 21.92 1.10
C LEU A 95 -1.96 22.97 1.02
N ARG A 96 -1.95 23.83 -0.03
CA ARG A 96 -3.04 24.77 -0.28
C ARG A 96 -4.32 24.02 -0.66
N LEU A 97 -4.21 23.02 -1.55
CA LEU A 97 -5.33 22.19 -1.97
C LEU A 97 -5.92 21.37 -0.81
N ALA A 98 -5.09 20.95 0.16
CA ALA A 98 -5.56 20.31 1.38
C ALA A 98 -6.45 21.25 2.23
N ALA A 99 -6.04 22.51 2.37
CA ALA A 99 -6.86 23.50 3.07
C ALA A 99 -8.21 23.74 2.36
N GLU A 100 -8.21 23.83 1.03
CA GLU A 100 -9.44 23.95 0.22
C GLU A 100 -10.34 22.69 0.35
N ALA A 101 -9.74 21.51 0.41
CA ALA A 101 -10.44 20.24 0.62
C ALA A 101 -10.86 20.01 2.09
N LYS A 102 -10.51 20.92 3.01
CA LYS A 102 -10.74 20.82 4.46
C LYS A 102 -10.13 19.56 5.06
N LEU A 103 -8.94 19.15 4.57
CA LEU A 103 -8.15 18.10 5.16
C LEU A 103 -7.29 18.70 6.29
N GLU A 104 -7.60 18.36 7.53
CA GLU A 104 -6.76 18.67 8.68
C GLU A 104 -5.57 17.73 8.73
N TYR A 105 -4.36 18.24 8.92
CA TYR A 105 -3.19 17.37 9.02
C TYR A 105 -2.16 17.88 10.02
N SER A 106 -1.38 16.97 10.56
CA SER A 106 -0.24 17.27 11.43
C SER A 106 0.89 16.30 11.19
N PHE A 107 2.13 16.78 11.34
CA PHE A 107 3.34 15.97 11.26
C PHE A 107 3.93 15.80 12.66
N TYR A 108 4.49 14.60 12.93
CA TYR A 108 5.22 14.31 14.16
C TYR A 108 6.41 13.40 13.88
N ASN A 109 7.36 13.37 14.80
CA ASN A 109 8.50 12.47 14.73
C ASN A 109 8.09 11.10 15.26
N ALA A 110 8.11 10.07 14.39
CA ALA A 110 7.83 8.70 14.78
C ALA A 110 9.11 8.00 15.24
N ASP A 111 8.97 7.06 16.19
CA ASP A 111 10.03 6.10 16.55
C ASP A 111 9.56 4.70 16.16
N VAL A 112 10.18 4.15 15.11
CA VAL A 112 9.87 2.82 14.57
C VAL A 112 11.16 2.02 14.46
N ARG A 113 11.54 1.38 15.56
CA ARG A 113 12.82 0.66 15.66
C ARG A 113 12.94 -0.42 14.60
N GLY A 114 14.08 -0.43 13.89
CA GLY A 114 14.37 -1.41 12.85
C GLY A 114 13.66 -1.19 11.51
N ALA A 115 12.86 -0.12 11.39
CA ALA A 115 12.21 0.22 10.12
C ALA A 115 13.18 0.85 9.11
N HIS A 116 12.80 0.83 7.83
CA HIS A 116 13.53 1.52 6.78
C HIS A 116 13.61 3.03 7.07
N PRO A 117 14.75 3.72 6.77
CA PRO A 117 14.90 5.16 7.08
C PRO A 117 13.84 6.09 6.45
N ASN A 118 13.19 5.67 5.37
CA ASN A 118 12.12 6.40 4.71
C ASN A 118 10.75 5.81 5.06
N THR A 119 10.50 5.55 6.33
CA THR A 119 9.21 5.05 6.82
C THR A 119 8.30 6.19 7.26
N VAL A 120 7.02 6.04 6.99
CA VAL A 120 5.95 6.93 7.46
C VAL A 120 4.83 6.11 8.08
N ILE A 121 4.19 6.68 9.11
CA ILE A 121 2.94 6.20 9.67
C ILE A 121 1.87 7.22 9.30
N LEU A 122 0.85 6.79 8.58
CA LEU A 122 -0.31 7.58 8.20
C LEU A 122 -1.53 7.10 8.99
N ASP A 123 -1.98 7.91 9.92
CA ASP A 123 -3.14 7.68 10.78
C ASP A 123 -4.24 8.62 10.26
N VAL A 124 -5.25 8.08 9.57
CA VAL A 124 -6.15 8.84 8.71
C VAL A 124 -7.61 8.52 8.98
N ASP A 125 -8.41 9.58 9.18
CA ASP A 125 -9.87 9.53 9.29
C ASP A 125 -10.54 9.92 7.97
N GLY A 126 -11.54 9.17 7.57
CA GLY A 126 -12.39 9.42 6.41
C GLY A 126 -13.67 10.18 6.74
N ASP A 127 -14.29 10.80 5.73
CA ASP A 127 -15.55 11.54 5.85
C ASP A 127 -16.78 10.65 6.10
N ASP A 128 -16.63 9.35 5.99
CA ASP A 128 -17.64 8.32 6.30
C ASP A 128 -17.44 7.68 7.69
N GLY A 129 -16.52 8.22 8.49
CA GLY A 129 -16.20 7.75 9.83
C GLY A 129 -15.23 6.55 9.86
N ARG A 130 -14.74 6.07 8.73
CA ARG A 130 -13.68 5.07 8.70
C ARG A 130 -12.37 5.66 9.17
N HIS A 131 -11.57 4.81 9.78
CA HIS A 131 -10.22 5.10 10.25
C HIS A 131 -9.27 4.04 9.74
N ILE A 132 -8.05 4.44 9.38
CA ILE A 132 -6.98 3.52 9.00
C ILE A 132 -5.62 4.03 9.49
N CYS A 133 -4.79 3.13 9.96
CA CYS A 133 -3.40 3.40 10.30
C CYS A 133 -2.48 2.58 9.36
N VAL A 134 -1.78 3.24 8.46
CA VAL A 134 -0.88 2.62 7.48
C VAL A 134 0.56 2.94 7.82
N GLN A 135 1.39 1.92 8.00
CA GLN A 135 2.84 2.04 8.04
C GLN A 135 3.41 1.61 6.70
N ALA A 136 4.14 2.49 6.03
CA ALA A 136 4.76 2.19 4.74
C ALA A 136 6.15 2.81 4.62
N SER A 137 6.98 2.24 3.76
CA SER A 137 8.35 2.66 3.52
C SER A 137 8.60 2.90 2.04
N SER A 138 9.28 3.99 1.70
CA SER A 138 9.82 4.19 0.35
C SER A 138 11.21 3.56 0.26
N VAL A 139 11.35 2.56 -0.61
CA VAL A 139 12.56 1.72 -0.70
C VAL A 139 13.51 2.13 -1.83
N GLY A 140 13.23 3.24 -2.51
CA GLY A 140 14.05 3.79 -3.60
C GLY A 140 13.37 3.68 -4.96
N GLY A 141 13.82 4.46 -5.95
CA GLY A 141 13.27 4.43 -7.32
C GLY A 141 11.78 4.80 -7.45
N GLY A 142 11.14 5.34 -6.41
CA GLY A 142 9.69 5.52 -6.35
C GLY A 142 8.93 4.30 -5.85
N GLU A 143 9.67 3.22 -5.52
CA GLU A 143 9.13 1.98 -4.99
C GLU A 143 8.78 2.12 -3.50
N ILE A 144 7.73 1.39 -3.11
CA ILE A 144 7.25 1.38 -1.74
C ILE A 144 6.94 -0.03 -1.24
N VAL A 145 6.90 -0.17 0.07
CA VAL A 145 6.35 -1.36 0.74
C VAL A 145 5.36 -0.89 1.79
N VAL A 146 4.13 -1.37 1.72
CA VAL A 146 3.16 -1.25 2.81
C VAL A 146 3.53 -2.30 3.85
N ASN A 147 4.05 -1.86 4.98
CA ASN A 147 4.59 -2.75 6.02
C ASN A 147 3.48 -3.28 6.94
N ALA A 148 2.55 -2.40 7.33
CA ALA A 148 1.43 -2.76 8.20
C ALA A 148 0.20 -1.89 7.95
N ILE A 149 -0.98 -2.45 8.24
CA ILE A 149 -2.27 -1.77 8.23
C ILE A 149 -2.97 -2.11 9.56
N ASP A 150 -3.37 -1.09 10.32
CA ASP A 150 -4.02 -1.22 11.63
C ASP A 150 -3.27 -2.13 12.60
N GLY A 151 -1.92 -2.11 12.51
CA GLY A 151 -1.02 -2.93 13.32
C GLY A 151 -0.90 -4.40 12.89
N LEU A 152 -1.55 -4.81 11.80
CA LEU A 152 -1.36 -6.11 11.15
C LEU A 152 -0.29 -5.99 10.06
N GLU A 153 0.64 -6.94 9.98
CA GLU A 153 1.60 -6.99 8.89
C GLU A 153 0.88 -7.06 7.54
N ALA A 154 1.44 -6.44 6.50
CA ALA A 154 0.87 -6.40 5.17
C ALA A 154 1.85 -6.91 4.10
N GLY A 155 2.99 -6.25 3.94
CA GLY A 155 4.13 -6.74 3.15
C GLY A 155 3.91 -6.78 1.64
N PHE A 156 3.19 -5.81 1.04
CA PHE A 156 2.99 -5.72 -0.41
C PHE A 156 3.51 -4.39 -0.97
N SER A 157 3.81 -4.35 -2.27
CA SER A 157 4.39 -3.18 -2.93
C SER A 157 3.35 -2.24 -3.55
N GLY A 158 2.16 -2.72 -3.85
CA GLY A 158 1.13 -2.00 -4.61
C GLY A 158 1.49 -1.80 -6.09
N HIS A 159 2.40 -2.63 -6.64
CA HIS A 159 2.65 -2.71 -8.10
C HIS A 159 1.60 -3.54 -8.81
N GLU A 160 1.24 -4.65 -8.17
CA GLU A 160 0.27 -5.58 -8.70
C GLU A 160 -1.16 -5.17 -8.30
N ASN A 161 -2.13 -5.65 -9.04
CA ASN A 161 -3.52 -5.55 -8.64
C ASN A 161 -3.70 -6.22 -7.27
N THR A 162 -3.96 -5.43 -6.24
CA THR A 162 -3.98 -5.94 -4.87
C THR A 162 -5.34 -5.73 -4.23
N LEU A 163 -5.92 -6.81 -3.72
CA LEU A 163 -7.08 -6.76 -2.83
C LEU A 163 -6.60 -6.86 -1.38
N VAL A 164 -7.05 -5.93 -0.55
CA VAL A 164 -6.86 -5.95 0.90
C VAL A 164 -8.23 -6.11 1.54
N ILE A 165 -8.44 -7.22 2.24
CA ILE A 165 -9.73 -7.57 2.83
C ILE A 165 -9.55 -7.75 4.33
N THR A 166 -10.23 -6.92 5.13
CA THR A 166 -10.31 -7.10 6.58
C THR A 166 -11.56 -7.88 6.93
N HIS A 167 -11.41 -8.87 7.82
CA HIS A 167 -12.48 -9.78 8.12
C HIS A 167 -12.36 -10.37 9.54
N HIS A 168 -13.44 -10.98 10.03
CA HIS A 168 -13.41 -11.80 11.24
C HIS A 168 -12.72 -13.15 10.95
N ASP A 169 -11.78 -13.56 11.82
CA ASP A 169 -11.04 -14.81 11.70
C ASP A 169 -11.95 -16.01 12.01
N THR A 170 -12.57 -16.57 10.99
CA THR A 170 -13.46 -17.73 11.10
C THR A 170 -13.05 -18.84 10.13
N PRO A 171 -13.22 -20.11 10.51
CA PRO A 171 -13.00 -21.22 9.60
C PRO A 171 -13.77 -21.06 8.29
N GLY A 172 -13.11 -21.33 7.16
CA GLY A 172 -13.69 -21.21 5.82
C GLY A 172 -13.72 -19.80 5.22
N MET A 173 -13.27 -18.74 5.92
CA MET A 173 -13.26 -17.38 5.35
C MET A 173 -12.35 -17.29 4.13
N ILE A 174 -11.14 -17.78 4.23
CA ILE A 174 -10.18 -17.76 3.09
C ILE A 174 -10.72 -18.60 1.91
N ALA A 175 -11.36 -19.74 2.17
CA ALA A 175 -11.98 -20.55 1.12
C ALA A 175 -13.12 -19.79 0.40
N ARG A 176 -13.93 -19.02 1.12
CA ARG A 176 -14.98 -18.19 0.51
C ARG A 176 -14.40 -17.07 -0.33
N ILE A 177 -13.40 -16.36 0.19
CA ILE A 177 -12.70 -15.28 -0.53
C ILE A 177 -12.06 -15.82 -1.81
N SER A 178 -11.28 -16.90 -1.71
CA SER A 178 -10.64 -17.51 -2.90
C SER A 178 -11.64 -18.13 -3.87
N GLY A 179 -12.77 -18.62 -3.39
CA GLY A 179 -13.88 -19.10 -4.21
C GLY A 179 -14.51 -18.01 -5.09
N GLU A 180 -14.68 -16.78 -4.55
CA GLU A 180 -15.17 -15.64 -5.34
C GLU A 180 -14.16 -15.22 -6.43
N LEU A 181 -12.86 -15.26 -6.13
CA LEU A 181 -11.81 -14.99 -7.12
C LEU A 181 -11.78 -16.06 -8.22
N ALA A 182 -11.88 -17.34 -7.85
CA ALA A 182 -11.95 -18.45 -8.79
C ALA A 182 -13.19 -18.34 -9.70
N ALA A 183 -14.35 -17.99 -9.15
CA ALA A 183 -15.58 -17.77 -9.92
C ALA A 183 -15.47 -16.56 -10.89
N ALA A 184 -14.61 -15.58 -10.57
CA ALA A 184 -14.28 -14.46 -11.45
C ALA A 184 -13.15 -14.78 -12.44
N ASN A 185 -12.64 -16.01 -12.46
CA ASN A 185 -11.50 -16.46 -13.28
C ASN A 185 -10.22 -15.61 -13.04
N LEU A 186 -10.01 -15.16 -11.80
CA LEU A 186 -8.82 -14.43 -11.39
C LEU A 186 -7.86 -15.34 -10.63
N ASN A 187 -6.63 -15.37 -11.07
CA ASN A 187 -5.54 -16.09 -10.40
C ASN A 187 -4.94 -15.22 -9.29
N ILE A 188 -4.55 -15.89 -8.20
CA ILE A 188 -3.86 -15.28 -7.06
C ILE A 188 -2.37 -15.54 -7.22
N ALA A 189 -1.58 -14.48 -7.46
CA ALA A 189 -0.13 -14.55 -7.55
C ALA A 189 0.50 -14.68 -6.16
N THR A 190 0.03 -13.88 -5.20
CA THR A 190 0.50 -13.89 -3.81
C THR A 190 -0.69 -13.77 -2.85
N MET A 191 -0.66 -14.53 -1.77
CA MET A 191 -1.63 -14.41 -0.68
C MET A 191 -0.89 -14.32 0.65
N ARG A 192 -1.23 -13.32 1.46
CA ARG A 192 -0.74 -13.17 2.83
C ARG A 192 -1.91 -12.97 3.77
N VAL A 193 -1.96 -13.77 4.83
CA VAL A 193 -3.02 -13.72 5.82
C VAL A 193 -2.41 -13.42 7.18
N PHE A 194 -2.89 -12.38 7.82
CA PHE A 194 -2.48 -11.97 9.16
C PHE A 194 -3.70 -11.89 10.06
N ARG A 195 -3.52 -12.18 11.33
CA ARG A 195 -4.55 -12.06 12.34
C ARG A 195 -3.99 -11.51 13.64
N ARG A 196 -4.78 -10.74 14.35
CA ARG A 196 -4.40 -10.20 15.66
C ARG A 196 -4.47 -11.28 16.74
N SER A 197 -5.50 -12.12 16.68
CA SER A 197 -5.72 -13.23 17.60
C SER A 197 -6.63 -14.28 16.93
N VAL A 198 -6.66 -15.49 17.48
CA VAL A 198 -7.59 -16.54 17.04
C VAL A 198 -9.03 -16.07 17.26
N GLY A 199 -9.85 -16.11 16.20
CA GLY A 199 -11.24 -15.66 16.25
C GLY A 199 -11.42 -14.16 16.40
N GLY A 200 -10.38 -13.35 16.17
CA GLY A 200 -10.43 -11.88 16.21
C GLY A 200 -10.42 -11.28 14.80
N ASP A 201 -9.84 -10.08 14.72
CA ASP A 201 -9.66 -9.40 13.44
C ASP A 201 -8.51 -10.02 12.65
N ALA A 202 -8.74 -10.18 11.37
CA ALA A 202 -7.76 -10.66 10.41
C ALA A 202 -7.78 -9.82 9.13
N MET A 203 -6.68 -9.88 8.40
CA MET A 203 -6.53 -9.25 7.11
C MET A 203 -5.92 -10.24 6.12
N VAL A 204 -6.42 -10.26 4.91
CA VAL A 204 -5.77 -10.93 3.77
C VAL A 204 -5.40 -9.89 2.72
N ALA A 205 -4.14 -9.92 2.28
CA ALA A 205 -3.64 -9.20 1.12
C ALA A 205 -3.43 -10.19 -0.03
N LEU A 206 -4.02 -9.91 -1.17
CA LEU A 206 -4.03 -10.77 -2.36
C LEU A 206 -3.49 -9.97 -3.55
N GLU A 207 -2.36 -10.38 -4.10
CA GLU A 207 -1.87 -9.86 -5.38
C GLU A 207 -2.41 -10.74 -6.50
N LEU A 208 -3.00 -10.14 -7.54
CA LEU A 208 -3.76 -10.82 -8.59
C LEU A 208 -3.10 -10.61 -9.95
N ASP A 209 -3.16 -11.64 -10.80
CA ASP A 209 -2.68 -11.56 -12.20
C ASP A 209 -3.61 -10.72 -13.11
N GLY A 210 -4.78 -10.30 -12.61
CA GLY A 210 -5.76 -9.51 -13.37
C GLY A 210 -6.47 -8.48 -12.49
N SER A 211 -7.28 -7.62 -13.11
CA SER A 211 -8.02 -6.57 -12.42
C SER A 211 -9.32 -7.11 -11.78
N ALA A 212 -9.62 -6.67 -10.56
CA ALA A 212 -10.89 -6.93 -9.90
C ALA A 212 -11.93 -5.89 -10.35
N ASP A 213 -13.08 -6.34 -10.83
CA ASP A 213 -14.20 -5.48 -11.20
C ASP A 213 -15.07 -5.11 -9.98
N ALA A 214 -15.92 -4.11 -10.17
CA ALA A 214 -16.81 -3.63 -9.11
C ALA A 214 -17.81 -4.73 -8.64
N ALA A 215 -18.19 -5.66 -9.52
CA ALA A 215 -19.10 -6.74 -9.17
C ALA A 215 -18.44 -7.75 -8.21
N LEU A 216 -17.17 -8.11 -8.47
CA LEU A 216 -16.39 -8.95 -7.57
C LEU A 216 -16.17 -8.26 -6.20
N ILE A 217 -15.80 -6.97 -6.19
CA ILE A 217 -15.62 -6.21 -4.96
C ILE A 217 -16.93 -6.20 -4.15
N ALA A 218 -18.07 -6.01 -4.79
CA ALA A 218 -19.36 -6.04 -4.13
C ALA A 218 -19.69 -7.43 -3.54
N ARG A 219 -19.43 -8.53 -4.26
CA ARG A 219 -19.62 -9.90 -3.75
C ARG A 219 -18.71 -10.19 -2.56
N LEU A 220 -17.43 -9.83 -2.65
CA LEU A 220 -16.49 -9.99 -1.53
C LEU A 220 -16.93 -9.19 -0.30
N SER A 221 -17.41 -7.96 -0.50
CA SER A 221 -17.91 -7.10 0.60
C SER A 221 -19.20 -7.64 1.23
N ALA A 222 -19.99 -8.40 0.49
CA ALA A 222 -21.22 -9.03 0.99
C ALA A 222 -20.97 -10.34 1.77
N LEU A 223 -19.76 -10.88 1.78
CA LEU A 223 -19.44 -12.10 2.54
C LEU A 223 -19.60 -11.83 4.03
N LYS A 224 -20.39 -12.68 4.70
CA LYS A 224 -20.60 -12.59 6.15
C LYS A 224 -19.27 -12.68 6.89
N GLY A 225 -18.95 -11.64 7.67
CA GLY A 225 -17.71 -11.52 8.43
C GLY A 225 -16.60 -10.74 7.72
N VAL A 226 -16.79 -10.27 6.51
CA VAL A 226 -15.95 -9.25 5.87
C VAL A 226 -16.35 -7.88 6.39
N TYR A 227 -15.36 -7.05 6.74
CA TYR A 227 -15.57 -5.69 7.26
C TYR A 227 -15.34 -4.65 6.18
N HIS A 228 -14.27 -4.85 5.42
CA HIS A 228 -13.89 -3.92 4.37
C HIS A 228 -13.10 -4.62 3.26
N VAL A 229 -13.28 -4.16 2.03
CA VAL A 229 -12.53 -4.58 0.84
C VAL A 229 -11.97 -3.33 0.19
N ALA A 230 -10.65 -3.24 0.12
CA ALA A 230 -9.95 -2.22 -0.65
C ALA A 230 -9.30 -2.87 -1.89
N TYR A 231 -9.41 -2.21 -3.03
CA TYR A 231 -8.74 -2.63 -4.26
C TYR A 231 -7.77 -1.57 -4.71
N LEU A 232 -6.53 -1.97 -4.90
CA LEU A 232 -5.43 -1.18 -5.43
C LEU A 232 -5.17 -1.68 -6.85
N ALA A 233 -5.56 -0.90 -7.85
CA ALA A 233 -5.25 -1.22 -9.23
C ALA A 233 -3.74 -1.09 -9.46
N ALA A 234 -3.15 -2.05 -10.18
CA ALA A 234 -1.79 -1.93 -10.69
C ALA A 234 -1.66 -0.66 -11.52
N LYS A 235 -0.46 -0.10 -11.63
CA LYS A 235 -0.21 0.96 -12.61
C LYS A 235 -0.44 0.39 -14.01
N GLU A 236 -1.24 1.07 -14.82
CA GLU A 236 -1.16 0.91 -16.27
C GLU A 236 0.23 1.42 -16.69
N GLU A 237 1.01 0.55 -17.32
CA GLU A 237 2.32 0.88 -17.91
C GLU A 237 2.16 1.81 -19.11
#